data_98c732b7e218ef5286969cf0bc9a3fd5
#
_entry.id   98c732b7e218ef5286969cf0bc9a3fd5
#
_cell.length_a   1.000
_cell.length_b   1.000
_cell.length_c   1.000
_cell.angle_alpha   90.00
_cell.angle_beta   90.00
_cell.angle_gamma   90.00
#
_symmetry.space_group_name_H-M   'P 1'
#
loop_
_entity.id
_entity.type
_entity.pdbx_description
1 polymer ?
#
loop_
_entity_poly.entity_id
_entity_poly.type
_entity_poly.pdbx_seq_one_letter_code
_entity_poly.pdbx_strand_id
1 'polypeptide(L)'
;NESLTLEIDAHGAEMKSLIDNCSGQEYLWCGDAAYWGRTSPVLFPLVGNYREKQSCFDGKWYSLSQHGFARDMDFELVSEKGDEIWFALEDSPETLEKYPFGFRLELGYRLQGRAVEVLWKVTNKNDREMYFSIGGHPAFNCPLREGEKQTDYRIGFDTCEPLTASVLDENGTVSERTKVQELTDRMLQITDSLFDE
;
A
#
# COMPACT_ATOMS: atom_id res chain seq x y z
N ASN A 1 -20.06 -5.42 -6.86
CA ASN A 1 -20.73 -5.44 -8.16
C ASN A 1 -20.98 -6.89 -8.63
N GLU A 2 -21.40 -7.09 -9.89
CA GLU A 2 -21.66 -8.45 -10.38
C GLU A 2 -20.40 -9.32 -10.47
N SER A 3 -19.24 -8.73 -10.71
CA SER A 3 -17.99 -9.43 -10.96
C SER A 3 -17.13 -9.64 -9.72
N LEU A 4 -17.11 -8.66 -8.81
CA LEU A 4 -16.21 -8.64 -7.67
C LEU A 4 -16.95 -8.30 -6.38
N THR A 5 -16.49 -8.91 -5.29
CA THR A 5 -16.81 -8.51 -3.91
C THR A 5 -15.55 -8.01 -3.24
N LEU A 6 -15.62 -6.82 -2.64
CA LEU A 6 -14.52 -6.17 -1.91
C LEU A 6 -14.95 -5.91 -0.47
N GLU A 7 -14.14 -6.36 0.48
CA GLU A 7 -14.33 -6.05 1.90
C GLU A 7 -13.24 -5.11 2.39
N ILE A 8 -13.63 -4.10 3.17
CA ILE A 8 -12.73 -3.07 3.68
C ILE A 8 -12.97 -2.91 5.17
N ASP A 9 -11.88 -2.93 5.95
CA ASP A 9 -11.90 -2.62 7.37
C ASP A 9 -11.76 -1.09 7.56
N ALA A 10 -12.53 -0.51 8.45
CA ALA A 10 -12.38 0.89 8.83
C ALA A 10 -11.03 1.17 9.50
N HIS A 11 -10.44 0.16 10.17
CA HIS A 11 -9.08 0.24 10.68
C HIS A 11 -8.08 0.23 9.52
N GLY A 12 -7.38 1.35 9.34
CA GLY A 12 -6.47 1.59 8.22
C GLY A 12 -7.17 1.86 6.88
N ALA A 13 -8.51 1.84 6.81
CA ALA A 13 -9.30 1.76 5.58
C ALA A 13 -8.75 0.66 4.65
N GLU A 14 -8.37 -0.47 5.24
CA GLU A 14 -7.58 -1.54 4.61
C GLU A 14 -8.48 -2.52 3.87
N MET A 15 -8.18 -2.83 2.61
CA MET A 15 -8.83 -3.93 1.89
C MET A 15 -8.48 -5.27 2.57
N LYS A 16 -9.49 -6.05 2.95
CA LYS A 16 -9.31 -7.33 3.65
C LYS A 16 -9.60 -8.55 2.77
N SER A 17 -10.44 -8.38 1.77
CA SER A 17 -10.83 -9.46 0.84
C SER A 17 -11.19 -8.88 -0.52
N LEU A 18 -10.81 -9.57 -1.59
CA LEU A 18 -11.18 -9.28 -2.97
C LEU A 18 -11.50 -10.58 -3.70
N ILE A 19 -12.76 -10.86 -3.87
CA ILE A 19 -13.27 -12.13 -4.41
C ILE A 19 -13.82 -11.94 -5.82
N ASP A 20 -13.44 -12.84 -6.73
CA ASP A 20 -14.11 -13.03 -8.02
C ASP A 20 -15.43 -13.77 -7.80
N ASN A 21 -16.55 -13.12 -8.06
CA ASN A 21 -17.89 -13.69 -7.79
C ASN A 21 -18.26 -14.89 -8.68
N CYS A 22 -17.58 -15.03 -9.82
CA CYS A 22 -17.84 -16.15 -10.73
C CYS A 22 -17.14 -17.44 -10.28
N SER A 23 -15.89 -17.33 -9.84
CA SER A 23 -15.05 -18.47 -9.48
C SER A 23 -14.95 -18.71 -7.97
N GLY A 24 -15.29 -17.71 -7.15
CA GLY A 24 -15.05 -17.71 -5.70
C GLY A 24 -13.57 -17.52 -5.33
N GLN A 25 -12.72 -17.12 -6.30
CA GLN A 25 -11.29 -16.94 -6.07
C GLN A 25 -11.02 -15.71 -5.22
N GLU A 26 -10.37 -15.91 -4.05
CA GLU A 26 -9.81 -14.84 -3.25
C GLU A 26 -8.44 -14.43 -3.79
N TYR A 27 -8.26 -13.14 -4.08
CA TYR A 27 -7.02 -12.62 -4.60
C TYR A 27 -6.06 -12.11 -3.53
N LEU A 28 -6.57 -11.60 -2.40
CA LEU A 28 -5.75 -11.02 -1.36
C LEU A 28 -5.21 -12.06 -0.39
N TRP A 29 -4.03 -11.79 0.14
CA TRP A 29 -3.44 -12.52 1.25
C TRP A 29 -4.31 -12.43 2.50
N CYS A 30 -4.43 -13.51 3.25
CA CYS A 30 -5.33 -13.61 4.41
C CYS A 30 -4.86 -12.84 5.67
N GLY A 31 -3.65 -12.26 5.67
CA GLY A 31 -3.10 -11.56 6.83
C GLY A 31 -2.64 -12.50 7.96
N ASP A 32 -2.14 -13.70 7.64
CA ASP A 32 -1.62 -14.63 8.64
C ASP A 32 -0.44 -14.03 9.39
N ALA A 33 -0.63 -13.75 10.67
CA ALA A 33 0.37 -13.12 11.54
C ALA A 33 1.64 -13.96 11.74
N ALA A 34 1.63 -15.27 11.40
CA ALA A 34 2.83 -16.09 11.42
C ALA A 34 3.85 -15.65 10.35
N TYR A 35 3.39 -14.95 9.30
CA TYR A 35 4.21 -14.44 8.21
C TYR A 35 4.11 -12.92 8.11
N TRP A 36 2.92 -12.41 7.85
CA TRP A 36 2.67 -10.97 7.74
C TRP A 36 1.20 -10.67 8.06
N GLY A 37 0.96 -10.03 9.22
CA GLY A 37 -0.36 -9.82 9.80
C GLY A 37 -1.21 -8.70 9.16
N ARG A 38 -0.86 -8.25 7.93
CA ARG A 38 -1.61 -7.23 7.18
C ARG A 38 -2.05 -7.80 5.83
N THR A 39 -3.00 -7.15 5.18
CA THR A 39 -3.54 -7.57 3.89
C THR A 39 -3.22 -6.55 2.79
N SER A 40 -3.58 -5.29 2.99
CA SER A 40 -3.39 -4.21 2.02
C SER A 40 -3.27 -2.85 2.70
N PRO A 41 -2.27 -2.64 3.57
CA PRO A 41 -2.19 -1.43 4.36
C PRO A 41 -1.95 -0.18 3.49
N VAL A 42 -2.54 0.91 3.94
CA VAL A 42 -2.36 2.24 3.39
C VAL A 42 -1.16 2.92 4.04
N LEU A 43 -0.27 3.48 3.24
CA LEU A 43 0.97 4.10 3.68
C LEU A 43 0.83 5.63 3.61
N PHE A 44 0.76 6.29 4.77
CA PHE A 44 0.65 7.75 4.89
C PHE A 44 1.02 8.20 6.32
N PRO A 45 1.69 9.33 6.51
CA PRO A 45 2.17 10.29 5.51
C PRO A 45 3.57 9.96 4.96
N LEU A 46 4.04 8.72 5.13
CA LEU A 46 5.36 8.26 4.70
C LEU A 46 5.26 6.90 4.01
N VAL A 47 6.00 6.72 2.92
CA VAL A 47 6.28 5.43 2.29
C VAL A 47 7.74 5.05 2.60
N GLY A 48 7.97 3.88 3.19
CA GLY A 48 9.30 3.45 3.64
C GLY A 48 9.70 4.02 5.01
N ASN A 49 10.96 4.32 5.19
CA ASN A 49 11.53 4.88 6.41
C ASN A 49 12.18 6.25 6.16
N TYR A 50 12.11 7.13 7.15
CA TYR A 50 13.05 8.22 7.26
C TYR A 50 14.39 7.70 7.78
N ARG A 51 15.49 8.35 7.36
CA ARG A 51 16.80 8.13 7.96
C ARG A 51 16.70 8.37 9.48
N GLU A 52 17.22 7.43 10.28
CA GLU A 52 17.13 7.45 11.74
C GLU A 52 15.69 7.56 12.28
N LYS A 53 14.69 7.20 11.45
CA LYS A 53 13.24 7.31 11.75
C LYS A 53 12.79 8.73 12.12
N GLN A 54 13.49 9.76 11.66
CA GLN A 54 13.21 11.14 11.98
C GLN A 54 13.22 12.04 10.75
N SER A 55 12.43 13.10 10.82
CA SER A 55 12.43 14.20 9.85
C SER A 55 12.37 15.54 10.55
N CYS A 56 12.99 16.56 9.97
CA CYS A 56 13.01 17.91 10.52
C CYS A 56 12.06 18.81 9.75
N PHE A 57 11.10 19.40 10.45
CA PHE A 57 10.20 20.43 9.91
C PHE A 57 10.34 21.70 10.75
N ASP A 58 10.65 22.81 10.10
CA ASP A 58 10.85 24.12 10.75
C ASP A 58 11.82 24.09 11.95
N GLY A 59 12.90 23.31 11.81
CA GLY A 59 13.93 23.18 12.84
C GLY A 59 13.58 22.27 14.04
N LYS A 60 12.41 21.66 14.04
CA LYS A 60 11.99 20.68 15.04
C LYS A 60 11.98 19.26 14.45
N TRP A 61 12.51 18.32 15.23
CA TRP A 61 12.56 16.91 14.85
C TRP A 61 11.31 16.15 15.26
N TYR A 62 10.82 15.32 14.34
CA TYR A 62 9.64 14.47 14.50
C TYR A 62 9.99 13.04 14.15
N SER A 63 9.45 12.08 14.90
CA SER A 63 9.68 10.65 14.64
C SER A 63 8.42 10.02 14.06
N LEU A 64 8.63 9.26 12.97
CA LEU A 64 7.60 8.44 12.34
C LEU A 64 8.08 6.99 12.24
N SER A 65 7.17 6.06 12.49
CA SER A 65 7.40 4.65 12.16
C SER A 65 7.43 4.43 10.66
N GLN A 66 8.00 3.30 10.24
CA GLN A 66 7.94 2.86 8.84
C GLN A 66 6.50 2.93 8.31
N HIS A 67 6.34 3.53 7.14
CA HIS A 67 5.07 3.70 6.44
C HIS A 67 4.06 4.63 7.12
N GLY A 68 4.47 5.41 8.11
CA GLY A 68 3.61 6.36 8.81
C GLY A 68 2.61 5.69 9.74
N PHE A 69 1.49 6.35 9.97
CA PHE A 69 0.52 5.96 11.00
C PHE A 69 -0.87 5.61 10.47
N ALA A 70 -1.22 6.01 9.24
CA ALA A 70 -2.61 5.87 8.76
C ALA A 70 -3.14 4.43 8.82
N ARG A 71 -2.29 3.46 8.53
CA ARG A 71 -2.62 2.02 8.58
C ARG A 71 -2.96 1.48 9.98
N ASP A 72 -2.66 2.24 11.02
CA ASP A 72 -2.86 1.87 12.44
C ASP A 72 -3.93 2.76 13.11
N MET A 73 -4.74 3.48 12.31
CA MET A 73 -5.78 4.39 12.78
C MET A 73 -7.14 4.02 12.23
N ASP A 74 -8.19 4.32 13.00
CA ASP A 74 -9.56 4.10 12.54
C ASP A 74 -10.01 5.27 11.67
N PHE A 75 -10.52 4.95 10.50
CA PHE A 75 -11.10 5.89 9.56
C PHE A 75 -12.61 5.97 9.76
N GLU A 76 -13.17 7.15 9.56
CA GLU A 76 -14.61 7.37 9.55
C GLU A 76 -15.18 7.03 8.17
N LEU A 77 -16.29 6.28 8.12
CA LEU A 77 -17.03 6.05 6.88
C LEU A 77 -17.71 7.36 6.45
N VAL A 78 -17.35 7.85 5.27
CA VAL A 78 -17.88 9.11 4.71
C VAL A 78 -19.09 8.85 3.79
N SER A 79 -18.97 7.86 2.91
CA SER A 79 -20.05 7.49 2.02
C SER A 79 -19.91 6.07 1.50
N GLU A 80 -21.06 5.45 1.23
CA GLU A 80 -21.18 4.16 0.57
C GLU A 80 -22.33 4.26 -0.44
N LYS A 81 -22.04 4.11 -1.72
CA LYS A 81 -23.02 4.23 -2.80
C LYS A 81 -22.71 3.27 -3.94
N GLY A 82 -23.58 2.28 -4.14
CA GLY A 82 -23.40 1.31 -5.22
C GLY A 82 -22.05 0.59 -5.11
N ASP A 83 -21.22 0.80 -6.11
CA ASP A 83 -19.92 0.14 -6.23
C ASP A 83 -18.75 1.00 -5.68
N GLU A 84 -19.04 2.03 -4.89
CA GLU A 84 -18.04 2.97 -4.37
C GLU A 84 -18.24 3.23 -2.88
N ILE A 85 -17.12 3.21 -2.12
CA ILE A 85 -17.08 3.51 -0.69
C ILE A 85 -15.93 4.47 -0.39
N TRP A 86 -16.14 5.39 0.57
CA TRP A 86 -15.14 6.35 1.01
C TRP A 86 -15.01 6.39 2.52
N PHE A 87 -13.76 6.46 2.96
CA PHE A 87 -13.36 6.63 4.35
C PHE A 87 -12.51 7.89 4.50
N ALA A 88 -12.49 8.48 5.69
CA ALA A 88 -11.68 9.65 5.99
C ALA A 88 -10.93 9.52 7.32
N LEU A 89 -9.71 10.06 7.33
CA LEU A 89 -8.89 10.26 8.51
C LEU A 89 -8.53 11.74 8.61
N GLU A 90 -8.76 12.34 9.76
CA GLU A 90 -8.38 13.73 10.07
C GLU A 90 -7.14 13.76 10.96
N ASP A 91 -6.42 14.87 10.91
CA ASP A 91 -5.39 15.15 11.90
C ASP A 91 -5.97 15.20 13.32
N SER A 92 -5.16 14.79 14.28
CA SER A 92 -5.48 14.80 15.70
C SER A 92 -4.28 15.29 16.51
N PRO A 93 -4.45 15.61 17.80
CA PRO A 93 -3.31 15.93 18.66
C PRO A 93 -2.21 14.87 18.60
N GLU A 94 -2.58 13.57 18.55
CA GLU A 94 -1.63 12.48 18.46
C GLU A 94 -0.84 12.49 17.15
N THR A 95 -1.51 12.71 16.01
CA THR A 95 -0.82 12.75 14.70
C THR A 95 0.08 13.97 14.57
N LEU A 96 -0.34 15.13 15.14
CA LEU A 96 0.44 16.37 15.12
C LEU A 96 1.74 16.30 15.95
N GLU A 97 1.81 15.43 16.95
CA GLU A 97 3.05 15.15 17.68
C GLU A 97 4.11 14.45 16.83
N LYS A 98 3.67 13.65 15.83
CA LYS A 98 4.51 12.83 14.95
C LYS A 98 4.73 13.48 13.58
N TYR A 99 3.75 14.24 13.11
CA TYR A 99 3.68 14.86 11.80
C TYR A 99 2.97 16.22 11.90
N PRO A 100 3.71 17.36 11.85
CA PRO A 100 3.21 18.67 12.28
C PRO A 100 2.38 19.38 11.21
N PHE A 101 1.49 18.66 10.55
CA PHE A 101 0.61 19.20 9.51
C PHE A 101 -0.83 18.77 9.76
N GLY A 102 -1.73 19.75 9.70
CA GLY A 102 -3.17 19.49 9.64
C GLY A 102 -3.54 18.93 8.28
N PHE A 103 -4.25 17.83 8.24
CA PHE A 103 -4.65 17.16 7.00
C PHE A 103 -6.05 16.56 7.09
N ARG A 104 -6.63 16.28 5.93
CA ARG A 104 -7.70 15.32 5.75
C ARG A 104 -7.30 14.35 4.64
N LEU A 105 -7.20 13.08 4.98
CA LEU A 105 -6.96 11.99 4.06
C LEU A 105 -8.29 11.29 3.79
N GLU A 106 -8.71 11.23 2.53
CA GLU A 106 -9.88 10.47 2.10
C GLU A 106 -9.42 9.35 1.18
N LEU A 107 -9.86 8.14 1.49
CA LEU A 107 -9.61 6.91 0.73
C LEU A 107 -10.90 6.40 0.16
N GLY A 108 -10.94 6.25 -1.15
CA GLY A 108 -12.07 5.68 -1.88
C GLY A 108 -11.70 4.38 -2.55
N TYR A 109 -12.65 3.48 -2.62
CA TYR A 109 -12.56 2.25 -3.39
C TYR A 109 -13.77 2.16 -4.31
N ARG A 110 -13.51 1.91 -5.59
CA ARG A 110 -14.56 1.78 -6.59
C ARG A 110 -14.37 0.50 -7.38
N LEU A 111 -15.44 -0.29 -7.51
CA LEU A 111 -15.47 -1.45 -8.37
C LEU A 111 -15.99 -1.07 -9.76
N GLN A 112 -15.15 -1.23 -10.77
CA GLN A 112 -15.51 -0.97 -12.17
C GLN A 112 -15.29 -2.22 -13.02
N GLY A 113 -16.36 -2.98 -13.31
CA GLY A 113 -16.25 -4.27 -13.96
C GLY A 113 -15.40 -5.23 -13.13
N ARG A 114 -14.26 -5.64 -13.65
CA ARG A 114 -13.28 -6.52 -12.96
C ARG A 114 -12.06 -5.75 -12.40
N ALA A 115 -12.19 -4.45 -12.23
CA ALA A 115 -11.14 -3.62 -11.67
C ALA A 115 -11.55 -3.03 -10.31
N VAL A 116 -10.57 -2.86 -9.44
CA VAL A 116 -10.66 -2.05 -8.22
C VAL A 116 -9.85 -0.78 -8.44
N GLU A 117 -10.52 0.36 -8.37
CA GLU A 117 -9.84 1.66 -8.34
C GLU A 117 -9.64 2.09 -6.89
N VAL A 118 -8.40 2.40 -6.52
CA VAL A 118 -8.06 3.01 -5.24
C VAL A 118 -7.92 4.51 -5.44
N LEU A 119 -8.79 5.27 -4.81
CA LEU A 119 -8.94 6.71 -4.98
C LEU A 119 -8.38 7.43 -3.75
N TRP A 120 -7.52 8.42 -3.97
CA TRP A 120 -6.84 9.16 -2.92
C TRP A 120 -7.17 10.64 -3.01
N LYS A 121 -7.51 11.22 -1.86
CA LYS A 121 -7.66 12.66 -1.76
C LYS A 121 -7.03 13.15 -0.47
N VAL A 122 -5.97 13.95 -0.60
CA VAL A 122 -5.26 14.55 0.52
C VAL A 122 -5.52 16.05 0.51
N THR A 123 -6.13 16.55 1.56
CA THR A 123 -6.39 17.98 1.75
C THR A 123 -5.42 18.53 2.79
N ASN A 124 -4.64 19.52 2.38
CA ASN A 124 -3.80 20.31 3.28
C ASN A 124 -4.67 21.33 4.02
N LYS A 125 -4.71 21.24 5.35
CA LYS A 125 -5.48 22.15 6.24
C LYS A 125 -4.63 23.30 6.79
N ASN A 126 -3.36 23.39 6.35
CA ASN A 126 -2.46 24.45 6.79
C ASN A 126 -2.45 25.62 5.82
N ASP A 127 -1.93 26.75 6.24
CA ASP A 127 -1.61 27.93 5.42
C ASP A 127 -0.21 27.86 4.76
N ARG A 128 0.47 26.72 4.86
CA ARG A 128 1.81 26.43 4.35
C ARG A 128 1.85 25.11 3.58
N GLU A 129 2.94 24.87 2.87
CA GLU A 129 3.18 23.60 2.19
C GLU A 129 3.21 22.43 3.17
N MET A 130 2.61 21.31 2.76
CA MET A 130 2.58 20.04 3.48
C MET A 130 3.32 18.99 2.67
N TYR A 131 4.28 18.33 3.28
CA TYR A 131 5.12 17.32 2.63
C TYR A 131 4.68 15.92 3.07
N PHE A 132 4.32 15.07 2.12
CA PHE A 132 3.94 13.68 2.38
C PHE A 132 4.33 12.77 1.23
N SER A 133 4.37 11.47 1.52
CA SER A 133 4.26 10.41 0.51
C SER A 133 3.10 9.50 0.86
N ILE A 134 2.53 8.89 -0.17
CA ILE A 134 1.36 8.02 -0.04
C ILE A 134 1.52 6.79 -0.91
N GLY A 135 1.00 5.65 -0.46
CA GLY A 135 1.05 4.41 -1.22
C GLY A 135 0.09 3.35 -0.67
N GLY A 136 -0.19 2.35 -1.49
CA GLY A 136 -0.88 1.13 -1.11
C GLY A 136 0.10 -0.05 -1.12
N HIS A 137 -0.11 -0.99 -0.22
CA HIS A 137 0.75 -2.17 -0.10
C HIS A 137 -0.09 -3.47 -0.12
N PRO A 138 -0.85 -3.72 -1.22
CA PRO A 138 -1.66 -4.93 -1.29
C PRO A 138 -0.79 -6.17 -1.43
N ALA A 139 -1.09 -7.20 -0.65
CA ALA A 139 -0.53 -8.53 -0.83
C ALA A 139 -1.51 -9.41 -1.58
N PHE A 140 -1.05 -10.00 -2.66
CA PHE A 140 -1.84 -10.94 -3.46
C PHE A 140 -1.39 -12.36 -3.18
N ASN A 141 -2.34 -13.29 -3.20
CA ASN A 141 -2.04 -14.71 -3.13
C ASN A 141 -1.20 -15.13 -4.34
N CYS A 142 -0.11 -15.85 -4.08
CA CYS A 142 0.72 -16.47 -5.10
C CYS A 142 1.33 -17.76 -4.53
N PRO A 143 0.90 -18.95 -5.00
CA PRO A 143 -0.04 -19.21 -6.10
C PRO A 143 -1.50 -18.86 -5.76
N LEU A 144 -2.33 -18.68 -6.80
CA LEU A 144 -3.77 -18.46 -6.66
C LEU A 144 -4.56 -19.75 -6.52
N ARG A 145 -4.03 -20.88 -6.99
CA ARG A 145 -4.75 -22.15 -7.03
C ARG A 145 -3.95 -23.26 -6.37
N GLU A 146 -4.67 -24.20 -5.77
CA GLU A 146 -4.07 -25.40 -5.22
C GLU A 146 -3.34 -26.21 -6.31
N GLY A 147 -2.13 -26.69 -6.00
CA GLY A 147 -1.27 -27.45 -6.90
C GLY A 147 -0.38 -26.62 -7.82
N GLU A 148 -0.57 -25.31 -7.91
CA GLU A 148 0.33 -24.39 -8.60
C GLU A 148 1.50 -24.00 -7.68
N LYS A 149 2.60 -23.53 -8.29
CA LYS A 149 3.78 -23.01 -7.59
C LYS A 149 3.91 -21.53 -7.87
N GLN A 150 4.56 -20.82 -6.98
CA GLN A 150 4.90 -19.41 -7.13
C GLN A 150 5.67 -19.15 -8.45
N THR A 151 6.54 -20.08 -8.83
CA THR A 151 7.31 -20.03 -10.08
C THR A 151 6.49 -20.21 -11.35
N ASP A 152 5.21 -20.55 -11.26
CA ASP A 152 4.31 -20.60 -12.44
C ASP A 152 3.78 -19.20 -12.79
N TYR A 153 4.05 -18.20 -11.95
CA TYR A 153 3.54 -16.83 -12.08
C TYR A 153 4.61 -15.86 -12.59
N ARG A 154 4.14 -14.75 -13.15
CA ARG A 154 4.97 -13.66 -13.68
C ARG A 154 4.38 -12.32 -13.31
N ILE A 155 5.23 -11.31 -13.22
CA ILE A 155 4.83 -9.92 -13.03
C ILE A 155 4.99 -9.20 -14.36
N GLY A 156 3.89 -8.64 -14.89
CA GLY A 156 3.89 -7.87 -16.13
C GLY A 156 4.15 -6.38 -15.89
N PHE A 157 4.90 -5.76 -16.80
CA PHE A 157 5.21 -4.32 -16.78
C PHE A 157 4.87 -3.66 -18.12
N ASP A 158 4.62 -2.35 -18.09
CA ASP A 158 4.32 -1.56 -19.31
C ASP A 158 5.57 -1.20 -20.11
N THR A 159 6.75 -1.65 -19.68
CA THR A 159 8.04 -1.44 -20.35
C THR A 159 8.68 -2.74 -20.77
N CYS A 160 9.54 -2.70 -21.79
CA CYS A 160 10.47 -3.77 -22.13
C CYS A 160 11.90 -3.50 -21.66
N GLU A 161 12.17 -2.32 -21.08
CA GLU A 161 13.46 -1.97 -20.52
C GLU A 161 13.73 -2.75 -19.23
N PRO A 162 15.00 -3.10 -18.94
CA PRO A 162 15.36 -3.70 -17.66
C PRO A 162 14.93 -2.84 -16.48
N LEU A 163 14.46 -3.47 -15.40
CA LEU A 163 14.08 -2.77 -14.19
C LEU A 163 15.31 -2.54 -13.31
N THR A 164 15.52 -1.31 -12.89
CA THR A 164 16.55 -0.99 -11.91
C THR A 164 15.90 -0.82 -10.53
N ALA A 165 16.12 -1.80 -9.66
CA ALA A 165 15.66 -1.76 -8.28
C ALA A 165 16.73 -1.14 -7.38
N SER A 166 16.34 -0.21 -6.52
CA SER A 166 17.17 0.28 -5.44
C SER A 166 17.22 -0.75 -4.31
N VAL A 167 18.42 -1.03 -3.82
CA VAL A 167 18.62 -1.94 -2.68
C VAL A 167 18.57 -1.14 -1.38
N LEU A 168 17.80 -1.62 -0.41
CA LEU A 168 17.76 -1.00 0.92
C LEU A 168 19.04 -1.33 1.70
N ASP A 169 19.40 -0.45 2.62
CA ASP A 169 20.43 -0.70 3.61
C ASP A 169 19.87 -1.44 4.85
N GLU A 170 20.70 -1.73 5.83
CA GLU A 170 20.32 -2.40 7.08
C GLU A 170 19.31 -1.60 7.93
N ASN A 171 19.13 -0.30 7.66
CA ASN A 171 18.15 0.57 8.33
C ASN A 171 16.84 0.67 7.56
N GLY A 172 16.71 0.00 6.40
CA GLY A 172 15.56 0.07 5.52
C GLY A 172 15.46 1.40 4.77
N THR A 173 16.58 2.08 4.56
CA THR A 173 16.68 3.28 3.71
C THR A 173 17.34 2.94 2.37
N VAL A 174 17.06 3.74 1.34
CA VAL A 174 17.61 3.51 0.00
C VAL A 174 19.13 3.71 0.04
N SER A 175 19.88 2.68 -0.36
CA SER A 175 21.33 2.72 -0.51
C SER A 175 21.73 3.17 -1.91
N GLU A 176 23.03 3.34 -2.16
CA GLU A 176 23.60 3.59 -3.50
C GLU A 176 23.64 2.33 -4.38
N ARG A 177 23.34 1.16 -3.81
CA ARG A 177 23.33 -0.11 -4.54
C ARG A 177 22.07 -0.26 -5.35
N THR A 178 22.19 -0.80 -6.54
CA THR A 178 21.06 -1.15 -7.41
C THR A 178 21.17 -2.60 -7.88
N LYS A 179 20.03 -3.21 -8.17
CA LYS A 179 19.92 -4.53 -8.77
C LYS A 179 19.14 -4.39 -10.08
N VAL A 180 19.67 -4.92 -11.17
CA VAL A 180 19.00 -4.91 -12.47
C VAL A 180 18.25 -6.22 -12.64
N GLN A 181 16.98 -6.12 -13.06
CA GLN A 181 16.12 -7.26 -13.38
C GLN A 181 15.77 -7.20 -14.86
N GLU A 182 16.19 -8.22 -15.61
CA GLU A 182 15.86 -8.35 -17.02
C GLU A 182 14.40 -8.79 -17.20
N LEU A 183 13.75 -8.22 -18.21
CA LEU A 183 12.39 -8.61 -18.59
C LEU A 183 12.42 -9.44 -19.87
N THR A 184 11.59 -10.47 -19.93
CA THR A 184 11.31 -11.22 -21.16
C THR A 184 9.88 -10.94 -21.59
N ASP A 185 9.68 -10.33 -22.75
CA ASP A 185 8.35 -9.94 -23.25
C ASP A 185 7.55 -9.09 -22.23
N ARG A 186 8.22 -8.12 -21.60
CA ARG A 186 7.65 -7.27 -20.52
C ARG A 186 7.27 -8.02 -19.25
N MET A 187 7.73 -9.24 -19.08
CA MET A 187 7.41 -10.07 -17.92
C MET A 187 8.67 -10.34 -17.08
N LEU A 188 8.53 -10.21 -15.79
CA LEU A 188 9.47 -10.68 -14.79
C LEU A 188 9.01 -12.05 -14.29
N GLN A 189 9.82 -13.09 -14.53
CA GLN A 189 9.52 -14.43 -14.03
C GLN A 189 9.75 -14.49 -12.52
N ILE A 190 8.78 -14.97 -11.77
CA ILE A 190 8.99 -15.28 -10.36
C ILE A 190 9.82 -16.55 -10.26
N THR A 191 10.96 -16.46 -9.59
CA THR A 191 11.87 -17.58 -9.31
C THR A 191 11.96 -17.80 -7.81
N ASP A 192 12.45 -18.95 -7.38
CA ASP A 192 12.62 -19.26 -5.95
C ASP A 192 13.55 -18.24 -5.24
N SER A 193 14.44 -17.59 -5.99
CA SER A 193 15.42 -16.62 -5.47
C SER A 193 15.16 -15.16 -5.87
N LEU A 194 14.01 -14.85 -6.48
CA LEU A 194 13.73 -13.48 -6.96
C LEU A 194 13.78 -12.44 -5.83
N PHE A 195 13.33 -12.83 -4.65
CA PHE A 195 13.23 -11.98 -3.46
C PHE A 195 14.33 -12.23 -2.43
N ASP A 196 15.30 -13.09 -2.74
CA ASP A 196 16.48 -13.28 -1.88
C ASP A 196 17.41 -12.06 -2.00
N GLU A 197 17.98 -11.63 -0.85
CA GLU A 197 18.92 -10.51 -0.78
C GLU A 197 20.33 -10.84 -1.32
#